data_4e08c0ddcd17668464a858ae3204c25c
#
_entry.id   4e08c0ddcd17668464a858ae3204c25c
#
_cell.length_a   1.000
_cell.length_b   1.000
_cell.length_c   1.000
_cell.angle_alpha   90.00
_cell.angle_beta   90.00
_cell.angle_gamma   90.00
#
_symmetry.space_group_name_H-M   'P 1'
#
loop_
_entity.id
_entity.type
_entity.pdbx_description
1 polymer ?
#
loop_
_entity_poly.entity_id
_entity_poly.type
_entity_poly.pdbx_seq_one_letter_code
_entity_poly.pdbx_strand_id
1 'polypeptide(L)'
;PKVSAIELFDHLAVMKGIVDKNEREKLTKSLLVQTNLWKYRNRKLGTFSGGMKQRFGIAQALIGNPQLIIVDEPTAGLDPTERNRFHNLLSEIGENVIVILSTHIVEDVSDLCSRMAIISDGRVRLIGEPASLIKGLTKHVWSGLIDKKDYKSTKNDFQLISSKLYMGKVQVHILDDKKPLDGFE
;
A
#
# COMPACT_ATOMS: atom_id res chain seq x y z
N PRO A 1 5.67 -13.40 19.87
CA PRO A 1 5.31 -14.76 20.34
C PRO A 1 6.55 -15.63 20.50
N LYS A 2 6.50 -16.60 21.42
CA LYS A 2 7.60 -17.56 21.66
C LYS A 2 7.55 -18.77 20.70
N VAL A 3 6.51 -18.85 19.88
CA VAL A 3 6.27 -19.92 18.91
C VAL A 3 6.99 -19.67 17.59
N SER A 4 7.37 -20.72 16.88
CA SER A 4 7.93 -20.62 15.54
C SER A 4 6.84 -20.34 14.49
N ALA A 5 7.26 -19.90 13.30
CA ALA A 5 6.33 -19.63 12.22
C ALA A 5 5.56 -20.87 11.79
N ILE A 6 6.24 -22.02 11.66
CA ILE A 6 5.60 -23.27 11.25
C ILE A 6 4.60 -23.79 12.30
N GLU A 7 4.92 -23.70 13.59
CA GLU A 7 4.02 -24.13 14.66
C GLU A 7 2.73 -23.29 14.69
N LEU A 8 2.86 -21.97 14.61
CA LEU A 8 1.68 -21.11 14.59
C LEU A 8 0.86 -21.34 13.31
N PHE A 9 1.51 -21.53 12.17
CA PHE A 9 0.83 -21.75 10.91
C PHE A 9 0.01 -23.05 10.92
N ASP A 10 0.57 -24.14 11.45
CA ASP A 10 -0.15 -25.40 11.61
C ASP A 10 -1.39 -25.24 12.52
N HIS A 11 -1.24 -24.52 13.65
CA HIS A 11 -2.37 -24.20 14.54
C HIS A 11 -3.48 -23.42 13.84
N LEU A 12 -3.09 -22.38 13.06
CA LEU A 12 -4.06 -21.58 12.31
C LEU A 12 -4.78 -22.40 11.24
N ALA A 13 -4.08 -23.33 10.58
CA ALA A 13 -4.68 -24.23 9.60
C ALA A 13 -5.71 -25.17 10.24
N VAL A 14 -5.42 -25.70 11.45
CA VAL A 14 -6.40 -26.49 12.23
C VAL A 14 -7.63 -25.64 12.55
N MET A 15 -7.44 -24.40 13.03
CA MET A 15 -8.56 -23.49 13.35
C MET A 15 -9.41 -23.14 12.13
N LYS A 16 -8.83 -23.18 10.93
CA LYS A 16 -9.53 -23.02 9.65
C LYS A 16 -10.17 -24.31 9.12
N GLY A 17 -10.15 -25.39 9.91
CA GLY A 17 -10.85 -26.66 9.60
C GLY A 17 -10.02 -27.65 8.80
N ILE A 18 -8.73 -27.42 8.57
CA ILE A 18 -7.86 -28.35 7.86
C ILE A 18 -7.35 -29.39 8.86
N VAL A 19 -8.07 -30.53 8.97
CA VAL A 19 -7.82 -31.53 9.99
C VAL A 19 -6.71 -32.52 9.60
N ASP A 20 -6.57 -32.83 8.31
CA ASP A 20 -5.55 -33.75 7.84
C ASP A 20 -4.15 -33.16 7.97
N LYS A 21 -3.24 -33.89 8.61
CA LYS A 21 -1.88 -33.42 8.88
C LYS A 21 -1.06 -33.22 7.60
N ASN A 22 -1.18 -34.16 6.64
CA ASN A 22 -0.40 -34.10 5.40
C ASN A 22 -0.88 -32.94 4.54
N GLU A 23 -2.17 -32.64 4.54
CA GLU A 23 -2.75 -31.47 3.88
C GLU A 23 -2.20 -30.18 4.49
N ARG A 24 -2.19 -30.04 5.82
CA ARG A 24 -1.63 -28.89 6.52
C ARG A 24 -0.14 -28.69 6.22
N GLU A 25 0.65 -29.76 6.22
CA GLU A 25 2.08 -29.68 5.91
C GLU A 25 2.33 -29.18 4.49
N LYS A 26 1.58 -29.70 3.50
CA LYS A 26 1.66 -29.25 2.11
C LYS A 26 1.25 -27.79 1.97
N LEU A 27 0.12 -27.39 2.55
CA LEU A 27 -0.37 -26.02 2.55
C LEU A 27 0.63 -25.05 3.21
N THR A 28 1.11 -25.40 4.40
CA THR A 28 2.10 -24.60 5.14
C THR A 28 3.37 -24.38 4.30
N LYS A 29 3.87 -25.45 3.66
CA LYS A 29 5.03 -25.35 2.78
C LYS A 29 4.74 -24.43 1.60
N SER A 30 3.63 -24.63 0.91
CA SER A 30 3.24 -23.82 -0.26
C SER A 30 3.16 -22.34 0.09
N LEU A 31 2.38 -21.98 1.11
CA LEU A 31 2.15 -20.59 1.47
C LEU A 31 3.39 -19.89 2.04
N LEU A 32 4.21 -20.60 2.84
CA LEU A 32 5.47 -20.04 3.32
C LEU A 32 6.54 -19.91 2.22
N VAL A 33 6.48 -20.73 1.17
CA VAL A 33 7.33 -20.57 -0.03
C VAL A 33 6.88 -19.36 -0.83
N GLN A 34 5.57 -19.26 -1.12
CA GLN A 34 4.99 -18.13 -1.87
C GLN A 34 5.30 -16.78 -1.20
N THR A 35 5.22 -16.71 0.12
CA THR A 35 5.53 -15.49 0.88
C THR A 35 7.02 -15.31 1.18
N ASN A 36 7.90 -16.17 0.63
CA ASN A 36 9.35 -16.15 0.83
C ASN A 36 9.79 -16.26 2.31
N LEU A 37 9.04 -17.05 3.10
CA LEU A 37 9.30 -17.26 4.52
C LEU A 37 9.75 -18.68 4.86
N TRP A 38 9.74 -19.62 3.90
CA TRP A 38 10.05 -21.02 4.14
C TRP A 38 11.39 -21.26 4.84
N LYS A 39 12.44 -20.53 4.46
CA LYS A 39 13.78 -20.62 5.08
C LYS A 39 13.80 -20.18 6.55
N TYR A 40 12.81 -19.40 6.96
CA TYR A 40 12.68 -18.88 8.34
C TYR A 40 11.62 -19.61 9.17
N ARG A 41 10.99 -20.67 8.66
CA ARG A 41 9.84 -21.36 9.27
C ARG A 41 10.05 -21.80 10.72
N ASN A 42 11.30 -22.15 11.09
CA ASN A 42 11.64 -22.57 12.45
C ASN A 42 12.03 -21.43 13.38
N ARG A 43 12.11 -20.18 12.87
CA ARG A 43 12.44 -19.01 13.71
C ARG A 43 11.19 -18.56 14.47
N LYS A 44 11.43 -18.05 15.70
CA LYS A 44 10.36 -17.47 16.52
C LYS A 44 9.81 -16.20 15.84
N LEU A 45 8.50 -16.07 15.73
CA LEU A 45 7.85 -14.91 15.11
C LEU A 45 8.21 -13.57 15.76
N GLY A 46 8.55 -13.58 17.06
CA GLY A 46 9.04 -12.39 17.74
C GLY A 46 10.34 -11.81 17.15
N THR A 47 11.11 -12.63 16.41
CA THR A 47 12.38 -12.22 15.78
C THR A 47 12.23 -11.83 14.31
N PHE A 48 11.01 -11.83 13.76
CA PHE A 48 10.75 -11.42 12.39
C PHE A 48 10.87 -9.91 12.25
N SER A 49 11.42 -9.46 11.11
CA SER A 49 11.34 -8.04 10.70
C SER A 49 9.87 -7.62 10.45
N GLY A 50 9.63 -6.30 10.31
CA GLY A 50 8.32 -5.78 9.95
C GLY A 50 7.77 -6.45 8.69
N GLY A 51 8.53 -6.44 7.60
CA GLY A 51 8.14 -7.06 6.34
C GLY A 51 7.94 -8.57 6.42
N MET A 52 8.74 -9.29 7.24
CA MET A 52 8.49 -10.71 7.48
C MET A 52 7.18 -10.95 8.22
N LYS A 53 6.82 -10.12 9.19
CA LYS A 53 5.54 -10.23 9.91
C LYS A 53 4.36 -9.95 8.99
N GLN A 54 4.45 -8.95 8.13
CA GLN A 54 3.40 -8.65 7.15
C GLN A 54 3.21 -9.78 6.15
N ARG A 55 4.30 -10.32 5.57
CA ARG A 55 4.22 -11.49 4.69
C ARG A 55 3.66 -12.73 5.38
N PHE A 56 3.97 -12.93 6.66
CA PHE A 56 3.37 -13.99 7.46
C PHE A 56 1.87 -13.75 7.67
N GLY A 57 1.45 -12.49 7.89
CA GLY A 57 0.03 -12.09 7.94
C GLY A 57 -0.72 -12.44 6.67
N ILE A 58 -0.13 -12.18 5.51
CA ILE A 58 -0.73 -12.57 4.23
C ILE A 58 -0.78 -14.10 4.07
N ALA A 59 0.31 -14.82 4.40
CA ALA A 59 0.32 -16.27 4.33
C ALA A 59 -0.81 -16.90 5.17
N GLN A 60 -1.03 -16.39 6.39
CA GLN A 60 -2.13 -16.86 7.24
C GLN A 60 -3.51 -16.48 6.69
N ALA A 61 -3.66 -15.32 6.06
CA ALA A 61 -4.92 -14.92 5.45
C ALA A 61 -5.33 -15.82 4.28
N LEU A 62 -4.35 -16.38 3.56
CA LEU A 62 -4.56 -17.31 2.45
C LEU A 62 -4.96 -18.72 2.87
N ILE A 63 -4.86 -19.10 4.16
CA ILE A 63 -5.30 -20.40 4.66
C ILE A 63 -6.80 -20.56 4.38
N GLY A 64 -7.17 -21.65 3.73
CA GLY A 64 -8.57 -21.97 3.38
C GLY A 64 -9.02 -21.37 2.04
N ASN A 65 -8.08 -20.92 1.22
CA ASN A 65 -8.33 -20.43 -0.15
C ASN A 65 -9.46 -19.38 -0.22
N PRO A 66 -9.30 -18.21 0.42
CA PRO A 66 -10.32 -17.17 0.46
C PRO A 66 -10.53 -16.55 -0.92
N GLN A 67 -11.75 -16.10 -1.20
CA GLN A 67 -12.06 -15.31 -2.40
C GLN A 67 -11.76 -13.81 -2.22
N LEU A 68 -11.67 -13.36 -0.97
CA LEU A 68 -11.45 -11.96 -0.60
C LEU A 68 -10.46 -11.86 0.55
N ILE A 69 -9.49 -10.96 0.43
CA ILE A 69 -8.59 -10.55 1.51
C ILE A 69 -8.71 -9.04 1.69
N ILE A 70 -8.79 -8.62 2.95
CA ILE A 70 -8.78 -7.20 3.32
C ILE A 70 -7.53 -6.96 4.15
N VAL A 71 -6.73 -5.99 3.75
CA VAL A 71 -5.47 -5.62 4.42
C VAL A 71 -5.45 -4.12 4.72
N ASP A 72 -5.04 -3.79 5.95
CA ASP A 72 -4.99 -2.43 6.44
C ASP A 72 -3.52 -1.99 6.57
N GLU A 73 -3.17 -0.87 5.88
CA GLU A 73 -1.83 -0.27 5.87
C GLU A 73 -0.69 -1.29 5.65
N PRO A 74 -0.76 -2.13 4.61
CA PRO A 74 0.11 -3.31 4.51
C PRO A 74 1.58 -3.00 4.28
N THR A 75 1.92 -1.81 3.81
CA THR A 75 3.28 -1.38 3.49
C THR A 75 3.86 -0.37 4.48
N ALA A 76 3.06 0.05 5.47
CA ALA A 76 3.48 1.03 6.46
C ALA A 76 4.75 0.57 7.21
N GLY A 77 5.76 1.43 7.27
CA GLY A 77 7.02 1.15 7.98
C GLY A 77 7.95 0.14 7.29
N LEU A 78 7.67 -0.24 6.05
CA LEU A 78 8.59 -1.03 5.24
C LEU A 78 9.66 -0.15 4.59
N ASP A 79 10.87 -0.69 4.48
CA ASP A 79 11.88 -0.10 3.61
C ASP A 79 11.49 -0.31 2.12
N PRO A 80 12.08 0.45 1.18
CA PRO A 80 11.72 0.37 -0.24
C PRO A 80 11.86 -1.04 -0.84
N THR A 81 12.86 -1.81 -0.41
CA THR A 81 13.11 -3.16 -0.93
C THR A 81 12.01 -4.13 -0.46
N GLU A 82 11.66 -4.07 0.82
CA GLU A 82 10.59 -4.90 1.38
C GLU A 82 9.21 -4.49 0.84
N ARG A 83 8.97 -3.18 0.60
CA ARG A 83 7.75 -2.68 -0.05
C ARG A 83 7.60 -3.29 -1.45
N ASN A 84 8.62 -3.20 -2.29
CA ASN A 84 8.58 -3.78 -3.64
C ASN A 84 8.32 -5.30 -3.63
N ARG A 85 8.95 -6.02 -2.68
CA ARG A 85 8.67 -7.46 -2.51
C ARG A 85 7.23 -7.73 -2.10
N PHE A 86 6.67 -6.85 -1.27
CA PHE A 86 5.29 -6.98 -0.81
C PHE A 86 4.30 -6.65 -1.94
N HIS A 87 4.59 -5.63 -2.76
CA HIS A 87 3.81 -5.30 -3.96
C HIS A 87 3.76 -6.48 -4.93
N ASN A 88 4.91 -7.09 -5.24
CA ASN A 88 4.95 -8.27 -6.11
C ASN A 88 4.09 -9.41 -5.55
N LEU A 89 4.18 -9.67 -4.24
CA LEU A 89 3.37 -10.70 -3.58
C LEU A 89 1.86 -10.42 -3.69
N LEU A 90 1.43 -9.17 -3.44
CA LEU A 90 0.01 -8.79 -3.56
C LEU A 90 -0.48 -8.88 -5.00
N SER A 91 0.35 -8.52 -5.98
CA SER A 91 0.01 -8.63 -7.41
C SER A 91 -0.20 -10.09 -7.81
N GLU A 92 0.70 -11.01 -7.41
CA GLU A 92 0.54 -12.45 -7.66
C GLU A 92 -0.74 -13.02 -7.03
N ILE A 93 -1.05 -12.63 -5.79
CA ILE A 93 -2.26 -13.04 -5.09
C ILE A 93 -3.51 -12.48 -5.80
N GLY A 94 -3.45 -11.23 -6.24
CA GLY A 94 -4.54 -10.52 -6.90
C GLY A 94 -4.99 -11.14 -8.23
N GLU A 95 -4.19 -12.01 -8.84
CA GLU A 95 -4.61 -12.78 -10.02
C GLU A 95 -5.76 -13.76 -9.73
N ASN A 96 -5.86 -14.26 -8.50
CA ASN A 96 -6.81 -15.31 -8.12
C ASN A 96 -7.72 -14.94 -6.95
N VAL A 97 -7.41 -13.86 -6.23
CA VAL A 97 -8.10 -13.44 -5.00
C VAL A 97 -8.40 -11.95 -5.09
N ILE A 98 -9.60 -11.54 -4.72
CA ILE A 98 -9.92 -10.11 -4.59
C ILE A 98 -9.15 -9.56 -3.38
N VAL A 99 -8.31 -8.55 -3.60
CA VAL A 99 -7.57 -7.88 -2.54
C VAL A 99 -8.10 -6.45 -2.38
N ILE A 100 -8.62 -6.15 -1.19
CA ILE A 100 -8.95 -4.78 -0.78
C ILE A 100 -7.87 -4.31 0.19
N LEU A 101 -7.20 -3.23 -0.15
CA LEU A 101 -6.23 -2.62 0.75
C LEU A 101 -6.65 -1.20 1.14
N SER A 102 -6.48 -0.84 2.40
CA SER A 102 -6.53 0.54 2.87
C SER A 102 -5.09 1.05 3.00
N THR A 103 -4.84 2.25 2.53
CA THR A 103 -3.53 2.90 2.67
C THR A 103 -3.67 4.43 2.54
N HIS A 104 -2.75 5.15 3.17
CA HIS A 104 -2.56 6.58 2.96
C HIS A 104 -1.39 6.86 2.00
N ILE A 105 -0.74 5.82 1.48
CA ILE A 105 0.43 5.91 0.60
C ILE A 105 -0.05 5.86 -0.85
N VAL A 106 0.07 6.98 -1.54
CA VAL A 106 -0.45 7.16 -2.92
C VAL A 106 0.25 6.23 -3.91
N GLU A 107 1.55 5.99 -3.73
CA GLU A 107 2.31 5.08 -4.58
C GLU A 107 1.75 3.65 -4.55
N ASP A 108 1.34 3.15 -3.37
CA ASP A 108 0.75 1.81 -3.27
C ASP A 108 -0.53 1.71 -4.10
N VAL A 109 -1.35 2.77 -4.09
CA VAL A 109 -2.59 2.81 -4.89
C VAL A 109 -2.28 2.80 -6.38
N SER A 110 -1.33 3.63 -6.81
CA SER A 110 -0.96 3.75 -8.22
C SER A 110 -0.34 2.47 -8.79
N ASP A 111 0.44 1.75 -7.96
CA ASP A 111 1.20 0.57 -8.39
C ASP A 111 0.40 -0.72 -8.33
N LEU A 112 -0.56 -0.82 -7.38
CA LEU A 112 -1.26 -2.08 -7.10
C LEU A 112 -2.74 -2.08 -7.50
N CYS A 113 -3.39 -0.91 -7.51
CA CYS A 113 -4.84 -0.86 -7.57
C CYS A 113 -5.36 -0.55 -8.97
N SER A 114 -6.15 -1.44 -9.56
CA SER A 114 -6.93 -1.15 -10.77
C SER A 114 -8.11 -0.20 -10.50
N ARG A 115 -8.62 -0.17 -9.27
CA ARG A 115 -9.69 0.73 -8.83
C ARG A 115 -9.42 1.22 -7.42
N MET A 116 -9.82 2.47 -7.16
CA MET A 116 -9.68 3.10 -5.84
C MET A 116 -10.93 3.84 -5.43
N ALA A 117 -11.06 4.06 -4.13
CA ALA A 117 -12.02 4.97 -3.54
C ALA A 117 -11.30 5.90 -2.56
N ILE A 118 -11.60 7.20 -2.62
CA ILE A 118 -11.15 8.17 -1.61
C ILE A 118 -12.24 8.34 -0.59
N ILE A 119 -11.88 8.13 0.68
CA ILE A 119 -12.77 8.31 1.83
C ILE A 119 -12.32 9.52 2.64
N SER A 120 -13.25 10.44 2.92
CA SER A 120 -13.03 11.59 3.79
C SER A 120 -14.30 11.87 4.57
N ASP A 121 -14.15 12.18 5.87
CA ASP A 121 -15.26 12.45 6.80
C ASP A 121 -16.33 11.35 6.83
N GLY A 122 -15.89 10.09 6.79
CA GLY A 122 -16.77 8.91 6.80
C GLY A 122 -17.63 8.72 5.53
N ARG A 123 -17.27 9.42 4.43
CA ARG A 123 -17.99 9.33 3.14
C ARG A 123 -17.03 9.00 2.01
N VAL A 124 -17.49 8.22 1.06
CA VAL A 124 -16.78 8.02 -0.20
C VAL A 124 -16.91 9.30 -1.02
N ARG A 125 -15.80 9.94 -1.33
CA ARG A 125 -15.74 11.20 -2.10
C ARG A 125 -15.53 10.96 -3.58
N LEU A 126 -14.77 9.93 -3.93
CA LEU A 126 -14.40 9.63 -5.31
C LEU A 126 -14.20 8.13 -5.47
N ILE A 127 -14.61 7.59 -6.62
CA ILE A 127 -14.33 6.20 -7.01
C ILE A 127 -13.89 6.21 -8.46
N GLY A 128 -12.86 5.46 -8.78
CA GLY A 128 -12.41 5.31 -10.17
C GLY A 128 -11.11 4.54 -10.32
N GLU A 129 -10.61 4.50 -11.52
CA GLU A 129 -9.29 4.02 -11.87
C GLU A 129 -8.27 5.14 -11.60
N PRO A 130 -7.16 4.90 -10.86
CA PRO A 130 -6.20 5.93 -10.49
C PRO A 130 -5.70 6.76 -11.68
N ALA A 131 -5.29 6.11 -12.77
CA ALA A 131 -4.78 6.79 -13.96
C ALA A 131 -5.83 7.72 -14.61
N SER A 132 -7.09 7.27 -14.68
CA SER A 132 -8.20 8.05 -15.23
C SER A 132 -8.52 9.28 -14.36
N LEU A 133 -8.48 9.11 -13.04
CA LEU A 133 -8.72 10.20 -12.08
C LEU A 133 -7.62 11.25 -12.15
N ILE A 134 -6.35 10.84 -12.23
CA ILE A 134 -5.20 11.75 -12.39
C ILE A 134 -5.31 12.51 -13.72
N LYS A 135 -5.65 11.82 -14.81
CA LYS A 135 -5.83 12.45 -16.13
C LYS A 135 -6.91 13.53 -16.11
N GLY A 136 -7.97 13.34 -15.34
CA GLY A 136 -9.02 14.34 -15.16
C GLY A 136 -8.56 15.62 -14.48
N LEU A 137 -7.46 15.58 -13.71
CA LEU A 137 -6.85 16.75 -13.05
C LEU A 137 -5.76 17.43 -13.90
N THR A 138 -5.35 16.85 -15.01
CA THR A 138 -4.37 17.44 -15.92
C THR A 138 -4.92 18.76 -16.46
N LYS A 139 -4.12 19.82 -16.43
CA LYS A 139 -4.46 21.23 -16.76
C LYS A 139 -5.25 21.98 -15.67
N HIS A 140 -5.49 21.38 -14.51
CA HIS A 140 -6.09 22.06 -13.36
C HIS A 140 -5.12 22.14 -12.17
N VAL A 141 -4.08 21.31 -12.15
CA VAL A 141 -3.03 21.34 -11.11
C VAL A 141 -1.72 21.77 -11.73
N TRP A 142 -1.18 22.87 -11.23
CA TRP A 142 0.05 23.48 -11.70
C TRP A 142 1.13 23.41 -10.64
N SER A 143 2.34 23.01 -11.01
CA SER A 143 3.51 22.95 -10.13
C SER A 143 4.51 24.01 -10.51
N GLY A 144 5.06 24.71 -9.52
CA GLY A 144 6.07 25.73 -9.76
C GLY A 144 6.91 26.04 -8.53
N LEU A 145 8.05 26.70 -8.75
CA LEU A 145 8.95 27.17 -7.70
C LEU A 145 8.83 28.69 -7.55
N ILE A 146 8.50 29.14 -6.35
CA ILE A 146 8.43 30.56 -5.99
C ILE A 146 9.46 30.94 -4.94
N ASP A 147 9.83 32.21 -4.82
CA ASP A 147 10.67 32.68 -3.75
C ASP A 147 9.90 32.68 -2.42
N LYS A 148 10.61 32.48 -1.30
CA LYS A 148 9.98 32.48 0.04
C LYS A 148 9.21 33.76 0.36
N LYS A 149 9.68 34.90 -0.15
CA LYS A 149 9.03 36.22 0.04
C LYS A 149 7.65 36.28 -0.62
N ASP A 150 7.46 35.58 -1.75
CA ASP A 150 6.24 35.59 -2.56
C ASP A 150 5.22 34.55 -2.11
N TYR A 151 5.59 33.66 -1.15
CA TYR A 151 4.72 32.59 -0.68
C TYR A 151 3.38 33.10 -0.09
N LYS A 152 3.46 34.20 0.68
CA LYS A 152 2.28 34.74 1.35
C LYS A 152 1.30 35.37 0.35
N SER A 153 1.79 36.10 -0.65
CA SER A 153 0.94 36.65 -1.72
C SER A 153 0.34 35.53 -2.57
N THR A 154 1.16 34.56 -3.02
CA THR A 154 0.70 33.42 -3.81
C THR A 154 -0.40 32.64 -3.09
N LYS A 155 -0.27 32.44 -1.76
CA LYS A 155 -1.29 31.78 -0.95
C LYS A 155 -2.61 32.55 -0.87
N ASN A 156 -2.56 33.88 -0.94
CA ASN A 156 -3.76 34.71 -0.90
C ASN A 156 -4.43 34.81 -2.29
N ASP A 157 -3.63 34.77 -3.36
CA ASP A 157 -4.10 35.01 -4.73
C ASP A 157 -4.58 33.71 -5.42
N PHE A 158 -4.08 32.55 -4.97
CA PHE A 158 -4.36 31.26 -5.60
C PHE A 158 -4.77 30.18 -4.59
N GLN A 159 -5.52 29.19 -5.07
CA GLN A 159 -5.88 28.03 -4.28
C GLN A 159 -4.68 27.05 -4.23
N LEU A 160 -3.88 27.14 -3.16
CA LEU A 160 -2.77 26.20 -2.92
C LEU A 160 -3.28 24.84 -2.44
N ILE A 161 -2.90 23.79 -3.15
CA ILE A 161 -3.13 22.38 -2.75
C ILE A 161 -2.06 21.95 -1.75
N SER A 162 -0.79 22.25 -2.06
CA SER A 162 0.33 21.88 -1.21
C SER A 162 1.51 22.83 -1.39
N SER A 163 2.42 22.83 -0.43
CA SER A 163 3.69 23.57 -0.51
C SER A 163 4.78 22.84 0.26
N LYS A 164 6.01 22.86 -0.24
CA LYS A 164 7.20 22.34 0.45
C LYS A 164 8.43 23.18 0.13
N LEU A 165 9.36 23.26 1.08
CA LEU A 165 10.67 23.87 0.83
C LEU A 165 11.50 22.96 -0.08
N TYR A 166 12.06 23.54 -1.14
CA TYR A 166 12.91 22.85 -2.11
C TYR A 166 14.06 23.77 -2.54
N MET A 167 15.30 23.40 -2.23
CA MET A 167 16.52 24.12 -2.62
C MET A 167 16.48 25.64 -2.37
N GLY A 168 15.99 26.05 -1.20
CA GLY A 168 15.91 27.47 -0.80
C GLY A 168 14.69 28.23 -1.29
N LYS A 169 13.92 27.66 -2.21
CA LYS A 169 12.63 28.15 -2.72
C LYS A 169 11.46 27.38 -2.12
N VAL A 170 10.24 27.76 -2.46
CA VAL A 170 9.02 27.01 -2.11
C VAL A 170 8.45 26.41 -3.37
N GLN A 171 8.38 25.08 -3.43
CA GLN A 171 7.59 24.39 -4.44
C GLN A 171 6.14 24.45 -4.01
N VAL A 172 5.26 24.90 -4.90
CA VAL A 172 3.81 24.98 -4.65
C VAL A 172 3.06 24.23 -5.73
N HIS A 173 1.92 23.65 -5.33
CA HIS A 173 0.93 23.12 -6.26
C HIS A 173 -0.33 23.96 -6.14
N ILE A 174 -0.81 24.47 -7.25
CA ILE A 174 -1.95 25.38 -7.37
C ILE A 174 -3.05 24.70 -8.15
N LEU A 175 -4.29 24.79 -7.68
CA LEU A 175 -5.48 24.39 -8.43
C LEU A 175 -6.02 25.61 -9.15
N ASP A 176 -5.96 25.61 -10.48
CA ASP A 176 -6.48 26.69 -11.31
C ASP A 176 -6.80 26.15 -12.72
N ASP A 177 -7.85 26.68 -13.35
CA ASP A 177 -8.21 26.32 -14.72
C ASP A 177 -7.26 26.94 -15.76
N LYS A 178 -6.48 27.93 -15.35
CA LYS A 178 -5.50 28.59 -16.18
C LYS A 178 -4.13 28.54 -15.53
N LYS A 179 -3.09 28.54 -16.37
CA LYS A 179 -1.70 28.64 -15.88
C LYS A 179 -1.52 29.87 -15.01
N PRO A 180 -1.23 29.72 -13.70
CA PRO A 180 -1.28 30.83 -12.75
C PRO A 180 -0.13 31.82 -12.93
N LEU A 181 1.08 31.34 -13.24
CA LEU A 181 2.30 32.15 -13.34
C LEU A 181 3.23 31.55 -14.40
N ASP A 182 4.14 32.37 -14.93
CA ASP A 182 5.21 31.90 -15.81
C ASP A 182 6.14 30.92 -15.08
N GLY A 183 6.59 29.86 -15.78
CA GLY A 183 7.45 28.82 -15.19
C GLY A 183 6.70 27.72 -14.43
N PHE A 184 5.37 27.76 -14.38
CA PHE A 184 4.56 26.65 -13.85
C PHE A 184 4.27 25.62 -14.95
N GLU A 185 4.23 24.37 -14.58
CA GLU A 185 3.96 23.21 -15.43
C GLU A 185 2.97 22.23 -14.78
#